data_8bb910977645dca6f6fa52e14254c1c8
#
_entry.id   8bb910977645dca6f6fa52e14254c1c8
#
_cell.length_a   1.000
_cell.length_b   1.000
_cell.length_c   1.000
_cell.angle_alpha   90.00
_cell.angle_beta   90.00
_cell.angle_gamma   90.00
#
_symmetry.space_group_name_H-M   'P 1'
#
loop_
_entity.id
_entity.type
_entity.pdbx_description
1 polymer ?
#
loop_
_entity_poly.entity_id
_entity_poly.type
_entity_poly.pdbx_seq_one_letter_code
_entity_poly.pdbx_strand_id
1 'polypeptide(L)'
;MIGRRLITSILVIVAVVVVAGALLVWKPQIDPIEPAKASAFNSELVRKGAELAAIGNCAICHTVPGGEAYAGSRGVPTPFGTIYSSNITPDAETGIGRWPEEAFRRALREGVDREGRHLYPAFPYDHFKHLTDDDIRALYAFVMTRTPVRSVPPENKLAFPFNIRPLLAGWKLLFLNRGPREEDMGQSAEWNRGAYLAEGAGHCGACHTPRNSLGAEEKAHPYAGGVSEGWDAPALDASSPAPVVWTSDQLTSFLASGWQAQHGASAGPMAPVTEKLADVPEKDIRAIAVYIASWSKGRPTAPPPSRAADTSSAVATIYAGACGVCHDGPAGAASQGLPLSLSSSLREGRPRNALNVIMHGIARRPGESGPFMPAFDGMLTDAQIADLAAYIRNRFAGAPAWSNIGDDMSKIRKGDPS
;
A
#
# COMPACT_ATOMS: atom_id res chain seq x y z
N MET A 1 48.39 36.57 -4.14
CA MET A 1 48.57 35.19 -4.61
C MET A 1 47.62 34.17 -3.96
N ILE A 2 47.28 34.32 -2.66
CA ILE A 2 46.38 33.43 -1.90
C ILE A 2 44.94 33.40 -2.49
N GLY A 3 44.38 34.54 -2.85
CA GLY A 3 43.00 34.62 -3.39
C GLY A 3 42.82 33.86 -4.74
N ARG A 4 43.83 33.90 -5.61
CA ARG A 4 43.74 33.22 -6.93
C ARG A 4 43.79 31.67 -6.80
N ARG A 5 44.58 31.15 -5.87
CA ARG A 5 44.64 29.70 -5.56
C ARG A 5 43.33 29.24 -4.91
N LEU A 6 42.77 30.04 -4.01
CA LEU A 6 41.47 29.72 -3.37
C LEU A 6 40.31 29.66 -4.41
N ILE A 7 40.24 30.65 -5.31
CA ILE A 7 39.24 30.67 -6.38
C ILE A 7 39.41 29.45 -7.31
N THR A 8 40.65 29.12 -7.69
CA THR A 8 40.91 27.94 -8.53
C THR A 8 40.48 26.64 -7.81
N SER A 9 40.80 26.50 -6.53
CA SER A 9 40.38 25.32 -5.75
C SER A 9 38.87 25.20 -5.66
N ILE A 10 38.13 26.31 -5.44
CA ILE A 10 36.66 26.32 -5.40
C ILE A 10 36.08 25.90 -6.77
N LEU A 11 36.61 26.45 -7.87
CA LEU A 11 36.16 26.09 -9.21
C LEU A 11 36.42 24.61 -9.54
N VAL A 12 37.54 24.05 -9.13
CA VAL A 12 37.83 22.61 -9.27
C VAL A 12 36.84 21.76 -8.45
N ILE A 13 36.57 22.14 -7.19
CA ILE A 13 35.63 21.41 -6.35
C ILE A 13 34.23 21.47 -6.98
N VAL A 14 33.79 22.63 -7.43
CA VAL A 14 32.47 22.79 -8.10
C VAL A 14 32.43 21.93 -9.37
N ALA A 15 33.47 21.95 -10.19
CA ALA A 15 33.52 21.12 -11.40
C ALA A 15 33.44 19.61 -11.06
N VAL A 16 34.17 19.16 -10.05
CA VAL A 16 34.13 17.77 -9.58
C VAL A 16 32.72 17.39 -9.09
N VAL A 17 32.09 18.25 -8.30
CA VAL A 17 30.72 18.03 -7.80
C VAL A 17 29.70 17.96 -8.95
N VAL A 18 29.82 18.87 -9.94
CA VAL A 18 28.95 18.88 -11.13
C VAL A 18 29.13 17.60 -11.94
N VAL A 19 30.37 17.18 -12.20
CA VAL A 19 30.65 15.95 -12.94
C VAL A 19 30.12 14.72 -12.18
N ALA A 20 30.41 14.63 -10.88
CA ALA A 20 29.91 13.55 -10.04
C ALA A 20 28.38 13.52 -10.02
N GLY A 21 27.74 14.68 -9.90
CA GLY A 21 26.27 14.82 -9.98
C GLY A 21 25.73 14.38 -11.34
N ALA A 22 26.36 14.78 -12.44
CA ALA A 22 25.97 14.37 -13.78
C ALA A 22 26.09 12.85 -13.99
N LEU A 23 27.17 12.23 -13.50
CA LEU A 23 27.38 10.78 -13.54
C LEU A 23 26.35 10.02 -12.67
N LEU A 24 25.95 10.59 -11.55
CA LEU A 24 24.90 10.01 -10.69
C LEU A 24 23.53 10.02 -11.37
N VAL A 25 23.20 11.13 -12.03
CA VAL A 25 21.93 11.35 -12.70
C VAL A 25 21.83 10.58 -14.01
N TRP A 26 22.91 10.57 -14.79
CA TRP A 26 22.91 9.97 -16.11
C TRP A 26 22.88 8.43 -16.02
N LYS A 27 21.93 7.83 -16.74
CA LYS A 27 21.86 6.38 -16.94
C LYS A 27 21.75 6.09 -18.43
N PRO A 28 22.51 5.11 -18.97
CA PRO A 28 22.44 4.79 -20.37
C PRO A 28 21.06 4.25 -20.74
N GLN A 29 20.63 4.57 -21.95
CA GLN A 29 19.49 3.92 -22.58
C GLN A 29 19.84 2.46 -22.87
N ILE A 30 18.86 1.56 -22.74
CA ILE A 30 18.96 0.16 -23.18
C ILE A 30 18.23 0.06 -24.52
N ASP A 31 18.85 -0.60 -25.50
CA ASP A 31 18.28 -0.75 -26.82
C ASP A 31 16.94 -1.50 -26.79
N PRO A 32 15.96 -1.08 -27.60
CA PRO A 32 14.70 -1.79 -27.68
C PRO A 32 14.85 -3.12 -28.41
N ILE A 33 13.98 -4.07 -28.06
CA ILE A 33 13.84 -5.32 -28.78
C ILE A 33 12.59 -5.34 -29.66
N GLU A 34 12.50 -6.28 -30.57
CA GLU A 34 11.22 -6.60 -31.22
C GLU A 34 10.28 -7.23 -30.17
N PRO A 35 8.97 -6.88 -30.19
CA PRO A 35 8.01 -7.42 -29.24
C PRO A 35 7.99 -8.95 -29.22
N ALA A 36 8.18 -9.52 -28.06
CA ALA A 36 8.17 -10.95 -27.89
C ALA A 36 6.75 -11.52 -28.09
N LYS A 37 6.64 -12.67 -28.78
CA LYS A 37 5.37 -13.37 -28.87
C LYS A 37 5.03 -14.01 -27.53
N ALA A 38 3.77 -13.95 -27.11
CA ALA A 38 3.32 -14.57 -25.85
C ALA A 38 3.66 -16.06 -25.77
N SER A 39 3.64 -16.77 -26.92
CA SER A 39 4.00 -18.18 -27.01
C SER A 39 5.49 -18.49 -26.76
N ALA A 40 6.35 -17.49 -26.68
CA ALA A 40 7.78 -17.67 -26.37
C ALA A 40 8.03 -17.91 -24.87
N PHE A 41 7.05 -17.64 -24.01
CA PHE A 41 7.17 -17.79 -22.57
C PHE A 41 6.62 -19.13 -22.08
N ASN A 42 7.37 -19.78 -21.20
CA ASN A 42 6.94 -21.01 -20.54
C ASN A 42 5.73 -20.73 -19.62
N SER A 43 4.70 -21.60 -19.70
CA SER A 43 3.44 -21.43 -18.97
C SER A 43 3.61 -21.45 -17.44
N GLU A 44 4.55 -22.25 -16.91
CA GLU A 44 4.84 -22.30 -15.48
C GLU A 44 5.50 -21.02 -15.01
N LEU A 45 6.41 -20.46 -15.80
CA LEU A 45 7.04 -19.17 -15.53
C LEU A 45 5.99 -18.06 -15.52
N VAL A 46 5.06 -18.06 -16.49
CA VAL A 46 3.95 -17.10 -16.55
C VAL A 46 3.02 -17.24 -15.32
N ARG A 47 2.71 -18.48 -14.90
CA ARG A 47 1.91 -18.73 -13.71
C ARG A 47 2.59 -18.19 -12.45
N LYS A 48 3.88 -18.48 -12.26
CA LYS A 48 4.67 -17.92 -11.16
C LYS A 48 4.67 -16.39 -11.17
N GLY A 49 4.81 -15.77 -12.34
CA GLY A 49 4.72 -14.33 -12.52
C GLY A 49 3.35 -13.77 -12.17
N ALA A 50 2.27 -14.48 -12.48
CA ALA A 50 0.90 -14.11 -12.10
C ALA A 50 0.71 -14.09 -10.57
N GLU A 51 1.22 -15.11 -9.87
CA GLU A 51 1.20 -15.18 -8.40
C GLU A 51 1.97 -14.00 -7.77
N LEU A 52 3.16 -13.70 -8.27
CA LEU A 52 3.95 -12.56 -7.82
C LEU A 52 3.29 -11.21 -8.14
N ALA A 53 2.65 -11.08 -9.30
CA ALA A 53 1.91 -9.88 -9.68
C ALA A 53 0.63 -9.69 -8.83
N ALA A 54 0.01 -10.79 -8.37
CA ALA A 54 -1.09 -10.76 -7.42
C ALA A 54 -0.61 -10.32 -6.02
N ILE A 55 0.50 -10.88 -5.52
CA ILE A 55 1.13 -10.44 -4.27
C ILE A 55 1.51 -8.95 -4.33
N GLY A 56 2.10 -8.51 -5.45
CA GLY A 56 2.51 -7.12 -5.68
C GLY A 56 1.37 -6.18 -6.05
N ASN A 57 0.16 -6.70 -6.18
CA ASN A 57 -1.03 -5.92 -6.50
C ASN A 57 -0.84 -5.00 -7.73
N CYS A 58 -0.06 -5.45 -8.73
CA CYS A 58 0.37 -4.63 -9.87
C CYS A 58 -0.81 -4.04 -10.64
N ALA A 59 -1.89 -4.84 -10.81
CA ALA A 59 -3.09 -4.43 -11.53
C ALA A 59 -3.76 -3.19 -10.90
N ILE A 60 -3.75 -3.05 -9.57
CA ILE A 60 -4.43 -1.94 -8.89
C ILE A 60 -3.82 -0.59 -9.26
N CYS A 61 -2.50 -0.49 -9.27
CA CYS A 61 -1.84 0.75 -9.68
C CYS A 61 -1.87 0.93 -11.21
N HIS A 62 -1.77 -0.14 -11.98
CA HIS A 62 -1.64 -0.07 -13.44
C HIS A 62 -2.97 -0.23 -14.21
N THR A 63 -4.13 -0.08 -13.53
CA THR A 63 -5.46 -0.13 -14.16
C THR A 63 -6.33 0.99 -13.59
N VAL A 64 -6.92 1.82 -14.45
CA VAL A 64 -7.96 2.76 -13.99
C VAL A 64 -9.26 2.00 -13.69
N PRO A 65 -10.08 2.43 -12.73
CA PRO A 65 -11.37 1.81 -12.49
C PRO A 65 -12.21 1.69 -13.76
N GLY A 66 -12.63 0.47 -14.10
CA GLY A 66 -13.39 0.19 -15.31
C GLY A 66 -12.59 0.21 -16.63
N GLY A 67 -11.26 0.40 -16.55
CA GLY A 67 -10.39 0.40 -17.73
C GLY A 67 -9.72 -0.94 -18.03
N GLU A 68 -8.92 -0.95 -19.09
CA GLU A 68 -8.19 -2.14 -19.51
C GLU A 68 -7.04 -2.48 -18.54
N ALA A 69 -6.93 -3.75 -18.19
CA ALA A 69 -5.96 -4.23 -17.21
C ALA A 69 -4.51 -3.93 -17.64
N TYR A 70 -3.73 -3.41 -16.70
CA TYR A 70 -2.32 -3.04 -16.87
C TYR A 70 -2.05 -1.89 -17.88
N ALA A 71 -3.09 -1.22 -18.40
CA ALA A 71 -2.94 -0.13 -19.37
C ALA A 71 -2.52 1.21 -18.73
N GLY A 72 -2.32 1.26 -17.42
CA GLY A 72 -1.85 2.44 -16.71
C GLY A 72 -2.90 3.54 -16.53
N SER A 73 -2.44 4.78 -16.45
CA SER A 73 -3.26 6.00 -16.35
C SER A 73 -3.98 6.23 -15.02
N ARG A 74 -3.85 5.35 -14.02
CA ARG A 74 -4.38 5.60 -12.68
C ARG A 74 -3.57 6.69 -11.99
N GLY A 75 -4.27 7.72 -11.51
CA GLY A 75 -3.68 8.74 -10.65
C GLY A 75 -3.48 8.22 -9.23
N VAL A 76 -2.23 8.23 -8.76
CA VAL A 76 -1.85 7.90 -7.39
C VAL A 76 -1.58 9.23 -6.66
N PRO A 77 -2.44 9.63 -5.71
CA PRO A 77 -2.24 10.84 -4.96
C PRO A 77 -1.07 10.69 -3.98
N THR A 78 -0.24 11.71 -3.89
CA THR A 78 0.88 11.79 -2.94
C THR A 78 0.91 13.16 -2.29
N PRO A 79 1.64 13.37 -1.18
CA PRO A 79 1.82 14.70 -0.59
C PRO A 79 2.52 15.70 -1.53
N PHE A 80 3.13 15.22 -2.62
CA PHE A 80 3.86 16.03 -3.59
C PHE A 80 3.04 16.36 -4.85
N GLY A 81 1.86 15.79 -4.98
CA GLY A 81 0.97 15.86 -6.14
C GLY A 81 0.59 14.48 -6.66
N THR A 82 0.01 14.42 -7.86
CA THR A 82 -0.47 13.17 -8.45
C THR A 82 0.54 12.58 -9.43
N ILE A 83 0.85 11.30 -9.24
CA ILE A 83 1.65 10.49 -10.15
C ILE A 83 0.72 9.56 -10.93
N TYR A 84 0.86 9.53 -12.25
CA TYR A 84 0.07 8.62 -13.08
C TYR A 84 0.88 7.37 -13.43
N SER A 85 0.25 6.20 -13.24
CA SER A 85 0.87 4.92 -13.53
C SER A 85 1.08 4.73 -15.03
N SER A 86 2.21 4.10 -15.40
CA SER A 86 2.55 3.79 -16.78
C SER A 86 1.74 2.62 -17.32
N ASN A 87 1.57 2.57 -18.66
CA ASN A 87 1.13 1.38 -19.36
C ASN A 87 2.24 0.31 -19.28
N ILE A 88 1.95 -0.84 -18.66
CA ILE A 88 2.88 -1.98 -18.57
C ILE A 88 2.41 -3.18 -19.40
N THR A 89 1.42 -2.98 -20.28
CA THR A 89 1.08 -4.01 -21.27
C THR A 89 2.18 -4.16 -22.32
N PRO A 90 2.25 -5.27 -23.05
CA PRO A 90 3.23 -5.48 -24.12
C PRO A 90 2.90 -4.70 -25.41
N ASP A 91 2.24 -3.56 -25.31
CA ASP A 91 2.08 -2.65 -26.43
C ASP A 91 3.44 -2.04 -26.83
N ALA A 92 3.76 -2.07 -28.12
CA ALA A 92 5.07 -1.70 -28.63
C ALA A 92 5.32 -0.17 -28.63
N GLU A 93 4.26 0.64 -28.63
CA GLU A 93 4.38 2.10 -28.77
C GLU A 93 4.19 2.82 -27.43
N THR A 94 3.23 2.40 -26.64
CA THR A 94 2.83 3.08 -25.40
C THR A 94 3.08 2.29 -24.13
N GLY A 95 3.38 1.00 -24.26
CA GLY A 95 3.66 0.07 -23.17
C GLY A 95 5.13 -0.34 -23.08
N ILE A 96 5.36 -1.54 -22.55
CA ILE A 96 6.70 -2.09 -22.38
C ILE A 96 7.04 -3.21 -23.39
N GLY A 97 6.25 -3.34 -24.48
CA GLY A 97 6.41 -4.41 -25.47
C GLY A 97 7.79 -4.48 -26.14
N ARG A 98 8.51 -3.36 -26.19
CA ARG A 98 9.88 -3.28 -26.73
C ARG A 98 10.98 -3.26 -25.64
N TRP A 99 10.62 -3.55 -24.38
CA TRP A 99 11.59 -3.60 -23.30
C TRP A 99 12.25 -4.99 -23.25
N PRO A 100 13.59 -5.10 -23.29
CA PRO A 100 14.26 -6.34 -22.92
C PRO A 100 14.08 -6.62 -21.41
N GLU A 101 14.23 -7.89 -20.99
CA GLU A 101 14.17 -8.28 -19.57
C GLU A 101 15.12 -7.45 -18.70
N GLU A 102 16.29 -7.10 -19.22
CA GLU A 102 17.26 -6.24 -18.52
C GLU A 102 16.68 -4.85 -18.17
N ALA A 103 15.95 -4.22 -19.07
CA ALA A 103 15.31 -2.92 -18.82
C ALA A 103 14.21 -3.04 -17.75
N PHE A 104 13.42 -4.12 -17.81
CA PHE A 104 12.41 -4.42 -16.80
C PHE A 104 13.05 -4.66 -15.42
N ARG A 105 14.12 -5.47 -15.34
CA ARG A 105 14.88 -5.71 -14.12
C ARG A 105 15.47 -4.40 -13.55
N ARG A 106 16.04 -3.54 -14.41
CA ARG A 106 16.56 -2.23 -13.99
C ARG A 106 15.48 -1.33 -13.42
N ALA A 107 14.28 -1.34 -14.00
CA ALA A 107 13.15 -0.59 -13.48
C ALA A 107 12.76 -1.05 -12.08
N LEU A 108 12.67 -2.35 -11.85
CA LEU A 108 12.31 -2.94 -10.55
C LEU A 108 13.40 -2.75 -9.48
N ARG A 109 14.67 -2.86 -9.84
CA ARG A 109 15.77 -2.81 -8.86
C ARG A 109 16.34 -1.43 -8.61
N GLU A 110 16.41 -0.62 -9.65
CA GLU A 110 17.07 0.68 -9.60
C GLU A 110 16.11 1.84 -9.78
N GLY A 111 14.84 1.57 -10.10
CA GLY A 111 13.87 2.61 -10.43
C GLY A 111 14.31 3.44 -11.65
N VAL A 112 14.87 2.81 -12.68
CA VAL A 112 15.32 3.47 -13.92
C VAL A 112 14.67 2.78 -15.10
N ASP A 113 13.97 3.54 -15.94
CA ASP A 113 13.30 3.02 -17.13
C ASP A 113 14.28 2.69 -18.27
N ARG A 114 13.75 2.12 -19.37
CA ARG A 114 14.56 1.75 -20.54
C ARG A 114 15.29 2.93 -21.16
N GLU A 115 14.72 4.13 -21.11
CA GLU A 115 15.31 5.38 -21.63
C GLU A 115 16.33 6.01 -20.67
N GLY A 116 16.59 5.41 -19.49
CA GLY A 116 17.53 5.94 -18.51
C GLY A 116 16.92 6.98 -17.56
N ARG A 117 15.60 7.20 -17.59
CA ARG A 117 14.94 8.17 -16.72
C ARG A 117 14.69 7.55 -15.34
N HIS A 118 14.94 8.33 -14.28
CA HIS A 118 14.62 7.90 -12.93
C HIS A 118 13.11 7.85 -12.70
N LEU A 119 12.63 6.77 -12.10
CA LEU A 119 11.22 6.58 -11.72
C LEU A 119 10.96 7.18 -10.34
N TYR A 120 9.73 7.68 -10.14
CA TYR A 120 9.28 8.17 -8.84
C TYR A 120 9.06 7.03 -7.85
N PRO A 121 9.33 7.24 -6.53
CA PRO A 121 9.23 6.18 -5.52
C PRO A 121 7.78 5.81 -5.13
N ALA A 122 6.76 6.33 -5.82
CA ALA A 122 5.43 5.74 -5.83
C ALA A 122 5.42 4.36 -6.51
N PHE A 123 6.39 4.08 -7.37
CA PHE A 123 6.73 2.74 -7.81
C PHE A 123 7.72 2.16 -6.78
N PRO A 124 7.36 1.12 -6.01
CA PRO A 124 8.11 0.68 -4.84
C PRO A 124 9.36 -0.16 -5.20
N TYR A 125 10.26 0.42 -5.99
CA TYR A 125 11.51 -0.22 -6.38
C TYR A 125 12.47 -0.43 -5.19
N ASP A 126 12.30 0.29 -4.09
CA ASP A 126 12.97 0.09 -2.82
C ASP A 126 12.57 -1.22 -2.13
N HIS A 127 11.46 -1.82 -2.52
CA HIS A 127 11.01 -3.16 -2.17
C HIS A 127 11.36 -4.18 -3.27
N PHE A 128 11.00 -3.91 -4.51
CA PHE A 128 11.20 -4.84 -5.63
C PHE A 128 12.67 -5.21 -5.87
N LYS A 129 13.61 -4.40 -5.43
CA LYS A 129 15.06 -4.72 -5.46
C LYS A 129 15.40 -6.02 -4.72
N HIS A 130 14.54 -6.45 -3.77
CA HIS A 130 14.73 -7.69 -3.00
C HIS A 130 14.36 -8.95 -3.79
N LEU A 131 13.64 -8.82 -4.91
CA LEU A 131 13.25 -9.94 -5.75
C LEU A 131 14.48 -10.63 -6.39
N THR A 132 14.44 -11.95 -6.49
CA THR A 132 15.44 -12.73 -7.23
C THR A 132 15.33 -12.46 -8.74
N ASP A 133 16.40 -12.75 -9.50
CA ASP A 133 16.36 -12.63 -10.95
C ASP A 133 15.31 -13.56 -11.57
N ASP A 134 15.12 -14.77 -11.00
CA ASP A 134 14.11 -15.72 -11.47
C ASP A 134 12.68 -15.22 -11.24
N ASP A 135 12.41 -14.50 -10.12
CA ASP A 135 11.12 -13.90 -9.85
C ASP A 135 10.86 -12.68 -10.75
N ILE A 136 11.87 -11.88 -11.00
CA ILE A 136 11.77 -10.76 -11.98
C ILE A 136 11.52 -11.30 -13.39
N ARG A 137 12.20 -12.38 -13.79
CA ARG A 137 11.95 -13.05 -15.07
C ARG A 137 10.53 -13.61 -15.17
N ALA A 138 9.99 -14.16 -14.08
CA ALA A 138 8.62 -14.64 -14.02
C ALA A 138 7.61 -13.48 -14.17
N LEU A 139 7.81 -12.37 -13.46
CA LEU A 139 7.00 -11.16 -13.61
C LEU A 139 7.07 -10.61 -15.03
N TYR A 140 8.26 -10.54 -15.62
CA TYR A 140 8.44 -10.12 -17.03
C TYR A 140 7.66 -11.00 -17.99
N ALA A 141 7.79 -12.33 -17.87
CA ALA A 141 7.04 -13.28 -18.68
C ALA A 141 5.52 -13.08 -18.54
N PHE A 142 5.04 -12.87 -17.32
CA PHE A 142 3.63 -12.60 -17.07
C PHE A 142 3.14 -11.32 -17.75
N VAL A 143 3.81 -10.19 -17.59
CA VAL A 143 3.35 -8.92 -18.19
C VAL A 143 3.47 -8.94 -19.71
N MET A 144 4.48 -9.61 -20.28
CA MET A 144 4.65 -9.78 -21.72
C MET A 144 3.61 -10.71 -22.37
N THR A 145 2.87 -11.47 -21.58
CA THR A 145 1.75 -12.31 -22.06
C THR A 145 0.38 -11.65 -21.89
N ARG A 146 0.32 -10.41 -21.39
CA ARG A 146 -0.94 -9.66 -21.29
C ARG A 146 -1.40 -9.19 -22.66
N THR A 147 -2.67 -8.83 -22.77
CA THR A 147 -3.21 -8.23 -24.00
C THR A 147 -2.53 -6.86 -24.23
N PRO A 148 -1.92 -6.62 -25.37
CA PRO A 148 -1.40 -5.29 -25.69
C PRO A 148 -2.53 -4.27 -25.76
N VAL A 149 -2.37 -3.16 -25.06
CA VAL A 149 -3.35 -2.07 -25.04
C VAL A 149 -2.62 -0.76 -25.34
N ARG A 150 -3.06 -0.04 -26.37
CA ARG A 150 -2.54 1.29 -26.66
C ARG A 150 -3.15 2.30 -25.69
N SER A 151 -2.36 2.80 -24.76
CA SER A 151 -2.77 3.76 -23.73
C SER A 151 -1.60 4.69 -23.40
N VAL A 152 -1.83 5.99 -23.52
CA VAL A 152 -0.84 7.02 -23.15
C VAL A 152 -1.27 7.63 -21.80
N PRO A 153 -0.53 7.35 -20.72
CA PRO A 153 -0.84 7.93 -19.42
C PRO A 153 -0.70 9.46 -19.44
N PRO A 154 -1.52 10.18 -18.62
CA PRO A 154 -1.32 11.60 -18.41
C PRO A 154 0.06 11.92 -17.82
N GLU A 155 0.52 13.15 -18.00
CA GLU A 155 1.73 13.63 -17.32
C GLU A 155 1.50 13.79 -15.82
N ASN A 156 2.55 13.52 -15.03
CA ASN A 156 2.51 13.68 -13.58
C ASN A 156 2.27 15.14 -13.20
N LYS A 157 1.40 15.36 -12.22
CA LYS A 157 1.06 16.67 -11.67
C LYS A 157 1.75 16.86 -10.32
N LEU A 158 3.03 17.20 -10.35
CA LEU A 158 3.86 17.37 -9.16
C LEU A 158 4.24 18.85 -8.97
N ALA A 159 4.25 19.29 -7.70
CA ALA A 159 4.70 20.61 -7.36
C ALA A 159 6.23 20.76 -7.54
N PHE A 160 6.70 21.99 -7.84
CA PHE A 160 8.14 22.29 -7.81
C PHE A 160 8.65 22.18 -6.36
N PRO A 161 9.84 21.58 -6.13
CA PRO A 161 10.82 21.05 -7.10
C PRO A 161 10.64 19.56 -7.43
N PHE A 162 9.59 18.89 -6.95
CA PHE A 162 9.38 17.43 -7.09
C PHE A 162 9.10 16.98 -8.54
N ASN A 163 8.73 17.92 -9.42
CA ASN A 163 8.63 17.69 -10.85
C ASN A 163 10.00 17.60 -11.57
N ILE A 164 11.11 17.90 -10.89
CA ILE A 164 12.48 17.79 -11.46
C ILE A 164 12.98 16.36 -11.27
N ARG A 165 12.70 15.51 -12.25
CA ARG A 165 13.04 14.07 -12.22
C ARG A 165 14.51 13.73 -11.91
N PRO A 166 15.54 14.46 -12.40
CA PRO A 166 16.94 14.25 -12.02
C PRO A 166 17.22 14.27 -10.51
N LEU A 167 16.45 15.00 -9.70
CA LEU A 167 16.61 15.04 -8.24
C LEU A 167 16.36 13.67 -7.58
N LEU A 168 15.64 12.78 -8.25
CA LEU A 168 15.43 11.41 -7.77
C LEU A 168 16.72 10.59 -7.68
N ALA A 169 17.77 10.95 -8.42
CA ALA A 169 19.09 10.32 -8.25
C ALA A 169 19.67 10.59 -6.86
N GLY A 170 19.54 11.82 -6.34
CA GLY A 170 19.91 12.19 -4.98
C GLY A 170 19.04 11.49 -3.93
N TRP A 171 17.72 11.43 -4.16
CA TRP A 171 16.80 10.69 -3.29
C TRP A 171 17.20 9.21 -3.16
N LYS A 172 17.52 8.56 -4.29
CA LYS A 172 17.98 7.16 -4.31
C LYS A 172 19.30 6.96 -3.58
N LEU A 173 20.23 7.91 -3.69
CA LEU A 173 21.49 7.86 -2.97
C LEU A 173 21.29 7.84 -1.45
N LEU A 174 20.29 8.58 -0.96
CA LEU A 174 20.00 8.69 0.46
C LEU A 174 19.16 7.51 1.00
N PHE A 175 18.21 7.00 0.20
CA PHE A 175 17.17 6.10 0.72
C PHE A 175 17.14 4.71 0.07
N LEU A 176 17.65 4.56 -1.16
CA LEU A 176 17.68 3.27 -1.83
C LEU A 176 18.90 2.44 -1.40
N ASN A 177 18.72 1.54 -0.45
CA ASN A 177 19.74 0.53 -0.15
C ASN A 177 19.85 -0.43 -1.34
N ARG A 178 21.07 -0.88 -1.63
CA ARG A 178 21.33 -1.82 -2.71
C ARG A 178 21.40 -3.25 -2.17
N GLY A 179 20.97 -4.20 -2.99
CA GLY A 179 21.11 -5.63 -2.75
C GLY A 179 19.80 -6.36 -2.42
N PRO A 180 19.78 -7.67 -2.63
CA PRO A 180 18.68 -8.53 -2.24
C PRO A 180 18.59 -8.61 -0.71
N ARG A 181 17.44 -9.10 -0.21
CA ARG A 181 17.29 -9.43 1.20
C ARG A 181 18.10 -10.70 1.51
N GLU A 182 18.87 -10.67 2.58
CA GLU A 182 19.53 -11.85 3.13
C GLU A 182 18.55 -12.61 4.05
N GLU A 183 18.64 -13.93 4.06
CA GLU A 183 17.87 -14.76 4.99
C GLU A 183 18.40 -14.62 6.42
N ASP A 184 17.49 -14.58 7.38
CA ASP A 184 17.83 -14.64 8.79
C ASP A 184 17.94 -16.11 9.23
N MET A 185 19.13 -16.59 9.46
CA MET A 185 19.42 -17.96 9.86
C MET A 185 18.90 -18.30 11.25
N GLY A 186 18.49 -17.32 12.06
CA GLY A 186 17.83 -17.50 13.34
C GLY A 186 16.32 -17.74 13.24
N GLN A 187 15.75 -17.63 12.04
CA GLN A 187 14.33 -17.78 11.78
C GLN A 187 14.02 -19.03 10.95
N SER A 188 12.75 -19.43 10.94
CA SER A 188 12.30 -20.56 10.12
C SER A 188 12.33 -20.23 8.62
N ALA A 189 12.38 -21.26 7.77
CA ALA A 189 12.26 -21.08 6.32
C ALA A 189 10.92 -20.43 5.92
N GLU A 190 9.83 -20.75 6.63
CA GLU A 190 8.51 -20.14 6.42
C GLU A 190 8.53 -18.63 6.76
N TRP A 191 9.17 -18.24 7.87
CA TRP A 191 9.34 -16.84 8.22
C TRP A 191 10.17 -16.08 7.18
N ASN A 192 11.31 -16.67 6.74
CA ASN A 192 12.17 -16.09 5.71
C ASN A 192 11.44 -15.93 4.37
N ARG A 193 10.63 -16.93 3.98
CA ARG A 193 9.76 -16.84 2.79
C ARG A 193 8.75 -15.71 2.95
N GLY A 194 8.12 -15.58 4.11
CA GLY A 194 7.17 -14.51 4.41
C GLY A 194 7.82 -13.13 4.36
N ALA A 195 9.01 -12.99 4.96
CA ALA A 195 9.79 -11.76 4.92
C ALA A 195 10.17 -11.37 3.47
N TYR A 196 10.62 -12.34 2.67
CA TYR A 196 10.93 -12.13 1.26
C TYR A 196 9.72 -11.63 0.47
N LEU A 197 8.55 -12.23 0.69
CA LEU A 197 7.33 -11.83 -0.03
C LEU A 197 6.80 -10.48 0.45
N ALA A 198 6.73 -10.26 1.77
CA ALA A 198 6.17 -9.02 2.35
C ALA A 198 7.06 -7.81 2.08
N GLU A 199 8.39 -7.97 2.17
CA GLU A 199 9.37 -6.88 1.94
C GLU A 199 9.72 -6.71 0.46
N GLY A 200 9.48 -7.72 -0.36
CA GLY A 200 9.72 -7.71 -1.81
C GLY A 200 8.46 -7.42 -2.60
N ALA A 201 7.87 -8.45 -3.21
CA ALA A 201 6.72 -8.29 -4.09
C ALA A 201 5.53 -7.61 -3.42
N GLY A 202 5.21 -7.99 -2.17
CA GLY A 202 4.07 -7.48 -1.42
C GLY A 202 4.21 -6.05 -0.91
N HIS A 203 5.43 -5.54 -0.81
CA HIS A 203 5.76 -4.17 -0.34
C HIS A 203 4.86 -3.64 0.79
N CYS A 204 4.55 -4.50 1.76
CA CYS A 204 3.61 -4.20 2.84
C CYS A 204 4.04 -2.95 3.65
N GLY A 205 5.36 -2.78 3.83
CA GLY A 205 5.96 -1.60 4.46
C GLY A 205 5.59 -0.29 3.75
N ALA A 206 5.37 -0.29 2.44
CA ALA A 206 5.04 0.91 1.67
C ALA A 206 3.80 1.66 2.21
N CYS A 207 2.83 0.94 2.79
CA CYS A 207 1.66 1.52 3.44
C CYS A 207 1.76 1.49 4.97
N HIS A 208 2.32 0.40 5.54
CA HIS A 208 2.32 0.15 6.98
C HIS A 208 3.56 0.68 7.73
N THR A 209 4.48 1.39 7.07
CA THR A 209 5.63 2.07 7.69
C THR A 209 5.49 3.58 7.52
N PRO A 210 5.75 4.40 8.56
CA PRO A 210 5.71 5.85 8.45
C PRO A 210 6.69 6.36 7.39
N ARG A 211 6.36 7.50 6.79
CA ARG A 211 7.23 8.17 5.82
C ARG A 211 7.74 9.50 6.33
N ASN A 212 9.00 9.79 6.03
CA ASN A 212 9.59 11.10 6.33
C ASN A 212 9.08 12.18 5.35
N SER A 213 9.50 13.43 5.58
CA SER A 213 9.09 14.59 4.76
C SER A 213 9.53 14.51 3.28
N LEU A 214 10.44 13.62 2.92
CA LEU A 214 10.85 13.34 1.53
C LEU A 214 10.16 12.10 0.94
N GLY A 215 9.17 11.55 1.64
CA GLY A 215 8.38 10.40 1.20
C GLY A 215 9.08 9.04 1.30
N ALA A 216 10.26 8.96 1.91
CA ALA A 216 10.94 7.70 2.16
C ALA A 216 10.43 7.04 3.45
N GLU A 217 10.39 5.72 3.49
CA GLU A 217 10.02 4.96 4.68
C GLU A 217 11.01 5.19 5.83
N GLU A 218 10.47 5.35 7.04
CA GLU A 218 11.24 5.50 8.27
C GLU A 218 11.72 4.12 8.76
N LYS A 219 12.89 3.71 8.30
CA LYS A 219 13.48 2.38 8.60
C LYS A 219 13.71 2.09 10.09
N ALA A 220 13.70 3.13 10.93
CA ALA A 220 13.78 2.98 12.39
C ALA A 220 12.45 2.53 13.01
N HIS A 221 11.34 2.66 12.28
CA HIS A 221 9.99 2.37 12.75
C HIS A 221 9.22 1.49 11.75
N PRO A 222 9.78 0.33 11.35
CA PRO A 222 9.14 -0.53 10.37
C PRO A 222 7.80 -1.04 10.91
N TYR A 223 6.78 -1.03 10.05
CA TYR A 223 5.43 -1.47 10.39
C TYR A 223 4.73 -0.69 11.52
N ALA A 224 5.19 0.50 11.88
CA ALA A 224 4.57 1.34 12.90
C ALA A 224 3.34 2.15 12.39
N GLY A 225 2.77 1.74 11.26
CA GLY A 225 1.62 2.37 10.63
C GLY A 225 2.00 3.47 9.63
N GLY A 226 1.06 3.91 8.82
CA GLY A 226 1.27 4.93 7.81
C GLY A 226 -0.04 5.48 7.23
N VAL A 227 0.06 6.14 6.08
CA VAL A 227 -1.11 6.69 5.37
C VAL A 227 -1.06 6.26 3.91
N SER A 228 -2.17 5.82 3.38
CA SER A 228 -2.31 5.44 1.97
C SER A 228 -3.66 5.88 1.43
N GLU A 229 -3.66 6.68 0.36
CA GLU A 229 -4.87 7.11 -0.37
C GLU A 229 -6.00 7.63 0.55
N GLY A 230 -5.66 8.42 1.57
CA GLY A 230 -6.65 8.98 2.49
C GLY A 230 -7.13 8.03 3.59
N TRP A 231 -6.47 6.92 3.79
CA TRP A 231 -6.69 5.98 4.88
C TRP A 231 -5.46 5.85 5.78
N ASP A 232 -5.69 5.61 7.05
CA ASP A 232 -4.62 5.25 7.97
C ASP A 232 -4.35 3.73 7.85
N ALA A 233 -3.17 3.34 7.38
CA ALA A 233 -2.72 1.96 7.46
C ALA A 233 -2.30 1.67 8.91
N PRO A 234 -2.97 0.77 9.63
CA PRO A 234 -2.69 0.57 11.04
C PRO A 234 -1.28 0.01 11.26
N ALA A 235 -0.71 0.30 12.42
CA ALA A 235 0.52 -0.34 12.85
C ALA A 235 0.34 -1.86 12.98
N LEU A 236 1.35 -2.61 12.55
CA LEU A 236 1.41 -4.07 12.62
C LEU A 236 2.42 -4.55 13.68
N ASP A 237 3.17 -3.64 14.24
CA ASP A 237 4.14 -3.87 15.32
C ASP A 237 3.48 -3.86 16.71
N ALA A 238 4.28 -3.72 17.76
CA ALA A 238 3.80 -3.68 19.15
C ALA A 238 2.87 -2.47 19.43
N SER A 239 2.86 -1.44 18.61
CA SER A 239 2.00 -0.26 18.73
C SER A 239 0.63 -0.43 18.03
N SER A 240 0.35 -1.59 17.46
CA SER A 240 -0.90 -1.89 16.75
C SER A 240 -2.13 -1.51 17.58
N PRO A 241 -3.13 -0.80 17.00
CA PRO A 241 -4.35 -0.43 17.69
C PRO A 241 -5.35 -1.59 17.87
N ALA A 242 -5.09 -2.75 17.27
CA ALA A 242 -5.99 -3.90 17.34
C ALA A 242 -6.19 -4.36 18.81
N PRO A 243 -7.42 -4.50 19.33
CA PRO A 243 -7.64 -4.92 20.72
C PRO A 243 -7.22 -6.37 20.98
N VAL A 244 -7.25 -7.21 19.96
CA VAL A 244 -6.78 -8.60 19.99
C VAL A 244 -5.48 -8.69 19.22
N VAL A 245 -4.50 -9.44 19.73
CA VAL A 245 -3.24 -9.68 19.00
C VAL A 245 -3.51 -10.63 17.83
N TRP A 246 -3.01 -10.28 16.68
CA TRP A 246 -3.11 -11.12 15.49
C TRP A 246 -2.28 -12.41 15.63
N THR A 247 -2.90 -13.55 15.40
CA THR A 247 -2.18 -14.80 15.19
C THR A 247 -1.87 -14.99 13.70
N SER A 248 -0.89 -15.84 13.38
CA SER A 248 -0.59 -16.18 11.99
C SER A 248 -1.79 -16.82 11.27
N ASP A 249 -2.59 -17.65 11.97
CA ASP A 249 -3.75 -18.28 11.37
C ASP A 249 -4.87 -17.26 11.07
N GLN A 250 -5.09 -16.30 11.97
CA GLN A 250 -6.05 -15.22 11.75
C GLN A 250 -5.62 -14.31 10.60
N LEU A 251 -4.33 -13.96 10.52
CA LEU A 251 -3.79 -13.19 9.40
C LEU A 251 -3.87 -13.96 8.09
N THR A 252 -3.59 -15.26 8.08
CA THR A 252 -3.75 -16.10 6.89
C THR A 252 -5.18 -16.04 6.38
N SER A 253 -6.17 -16.25 7.26
CA SER A 253 -7.59 -16.15 6.93
C SER A 253 -7.97 -14.77 6.42
N PHE A 254 -7.53 -13.70 7.11
CA PHE A 254 -7.82 -12.31 6.71
C PHE A 254 -7.20 -11.95 5.35
N LEU A 255 -5.94 -12.31 5.11
CA LEU A 255 -5.26 -12.00 3.85
C LEU A 255 -5.88 -12.78 2.67
N ALA A 256 -6.33 -14.02 2.90
CA ALA A 256 -6.95 -14.83 1.86
C ALA A 256 -8.40 -14.43 1.54
N SER A 257 -9.18 -14.01 2.56
CA SER A 257 -10.63 -13.76 2.40
C SER A 257 -11.03 -12.29 2.56
N GLY A 258 -10.16 -11.43 3.09
CA GLY A 258 -10.48 -10.05 3.45
C GLY A 258 -11.35 -9.93 4.69
N TRP A 259 -11.58 -11.02 5.45
CA TRP A 259 -12.40 -11.03 6.65
C TRP A 259 -11.83 -11.92 7.76
N GLN A 260 -11.97 -11.44 8.99
CA GLN A 260 -11.68 -12.21 10.20
C GLN A 260 -12.61 -11.78 11.35
N ALA A 261 -13.25 -12.74 12.01
CA ALA A 261 -14.32 -12.49 12.98
C ALA A 261 -13.90 -11.64 14.20
N GLN A 262 -12.63 -11.67 14.58
CA GLN A 262 -12.10 -10.89 15.72
C GLN A 262 -11.41 -9.59 15.31
N HIS A 263 -11.23 -9.35 14.01
CA HIS A 263 -10.47 -8.21 13.50
C HIS A 263 -11.22 -7.39 12.43
N GLY A 264 -12.30 -7.93 11.87
CA GLY A 264 -13.13 -7.26 10.89
C GLY A 264 -12.76 -7.52 9.44
N ALA A 265 -13.18 -6.63 8.57
CA ALA A 265 -13.00 -6.70 7.13
C ALA A 265 -11.90 -5.74 6.64
N SER A 266 -11.26 -6.12 5.55
CA SER A 266 -10.41 -5.20 4.77
C SER A 266 -11.29 -4.10 4.16
N ALA A 267 -10.82 -2.85 4.26
CA ALA A 267 -11.52 -1.68 3.73
C ALA A 267 -10.53 -0.76 3.02
N GLY A 268 -11.03 0.20 2.24
CA GLY A 268 -10.20 1.15 1.51
C GLY A 268 -9.14 0.48 0.65
N PRO A 269 -7.89 0.98 0.64
CA PRO A 269 -6.79 0.43 -0.16
C PRO A 269 -6.43 -1.03 0.18
N MET A 270 -6.77 -1.52 1.39
CA MET A 270 -6.48 -2.91 1.78
C MET A 270 -7.45 -3.92 1.14
N ALA A 271 -8.66 -3.50 0.77
CA ALA A 271 -9.65 -4.40 0.17
C ALA A 271 -9.18 -5.04 -1.15
N PRO A 272 -8.68 -4.28 -2.15
CA PRO A 272 -8.13 -4.88 -3.36
C PRO A 272 -6.86 -5.71 -3.12
N VAL A 273 -6.06 -5.42 -2.07
CA VAL A 273 -4.90 -6.26 -1.72
C VAL A 273 -5.35 -7.65 -1.33
N THR A 274 -6.29 -7.77 -0.39
CA THR A 274 -6.82 -9.09 0.02
C THR A 274 -7.59 -9.80 -1.10
N GLU A 275 -8.21 -9.03 -2.02
CA GLU A 275 -8.84 -9.61 -3.22
C GLU A 275 -7.82 -10.31 -4.11
N LYS A 276 -6.68 -9.68 -4.37
CA LYS A 276 -5.63 -10.28 -5.22
C LYS A 276 -4.87 -11.39 -4.51
N LEU A 277 -4.70 -11.30 -3.20
CA LEU A 277 -4.08 -12.37 -2.43
C LEU A 277 -4.92 -13.66 -2.42
N ALA A 278 -6.24 -13.60 -2.65
CA ALA A 278 -7.07 -14.80 -2.80
C ALA A 278 -6.62 -15.70 -3.99
N ASP A 279 -5.93 -15.14 -4.99
CA ASP A 279 -5.39 -15.87 -6.14
C ASP A 279 -3.99 -16.48 -5.86
N VAL A 280 -3.43 -16.28 -4.66
CA VAL A 280 -2.07 -16.70 -4.28
C VAL A 280 -2.13 -18.04 -3.53
N PRO A 281 -1.15 -18.95 -3.73
CA PRO A 281 -1.09 -20.19 -2.98
C PRO A 281 -1.09 -19.96 -1.46
N GLU A 282 -1.93 -20.69 -0.73
CA GLU A 282 -2.12 -20.55 0.72
C GLU A 282 -0.80 -20.60 1.51
N LYS A 283 0.15 -21.43 1.09
CA LYS A 283 1.49 -21.51 1.71
C LYS A 283 2.24 -20.17 1.71
N ASP A 284 2.10 -19.37 0.65
CA ASP A 284 2.76 -18.07 0.54
C ASP A 284 2.00 -17.00 1.34
N ILE A 285 0.67 -17.06 1.38
CA ILE A 285 -0.16 -16.22 2.27
C ILE A 285 0.19 -16.51 3.74
N ARG A 286 0.28 -17.79 4.10
CA ARG A 286 0.66 -18.21 5.45
C ARG A 286 2.07 -17.75 5.83
N ALA A 287 3.02 -17.85 4.91
CA ALA A 287 4.37 -17.36 5.13
C ALA A 287 4.37 -15.84 5.43
N ILE A 288 3.65 -15.03 4.63
CA ILE A 288 3.46 -13.60 4.87
C ILE A 288 2.85 -13.38 6.25
N ALA A 289 1.80 -14.13 6.60
CA ALA A 289 1.12 -14.02 7.90
C ALA A 289 2.04 -14.35 9.08
N VAL A 290 2.88 -15.37 8.98
CA VAL A 290 3.88 -15.75 9.99
C VAL A 290 4.90 -14.61 10.18
N TYR A 291 5.38 -14.02 9.11
CA TYR A 291 6.30 -12.89 9.17
C TYR A 291 5.65 -11.67 9.81
N ILE A 292 4.47 -11.25 9.35
CA ILE A 292 3.77 -10.06 9.88
C ILE A 292 3.38 -10.26 11.35
N ALA A 293 2.86 -11.45 11.75
CA ALA A 293 2.53 -11.74 13.15
C ALA A 293 3.74 -11.62 14.07
N SER A 294 4.95 -11.83 13.56
CA SER A 294 6.17 -11.77 14.37
C SER A 294 6.50 -10.35 14.86
N TRP A 295 6.02 -9.30 14.21
CA TRP A 295 6.24 -7.91 14.60
C TRP A 295 5.47 -7.50 15.86
N SER A 296 4.32 -8.13 16.13
CA SER A 296 3.50 -7.86 17.32
C SER A 296 3.74 -8.84 18.48
N LYS A 297 4.80 -9.66 18.44
CA LYS A 297 5.15 -10.60 19.52
C LYS A 297 5.32 -9.89 20.86
N GLY A 298 4.75 -10.50 21.92
CA GLY A 298 4.86 -9.99 23.29
C GLY A 298 3.90 -8.85 23.62
N ARG A 299 3.07 -8.41 22.70
CA ARG A 299 2.03 -7.42 22.97
C ARG A 299 0.93 -8.05 23.84
N PRO A 300 0.55 -7.43 24.98
CA PRO A 300 -0.55 -7.93 25.78
C PRO A 300 -1.89 -7.72 25.07
N THR A 301 -2.77 -8.72 25.12
CA THR A 301 -4.17 -8.55 24.73
C THR A 301 -4.88 -7.79 25.86
N ALA A 302 -5.39 -6.59 25.56
CA ALA A 302 -6.21 -5.86 26.51
C ALA A 302 -7.68 -6.24 26.29
N PRO A 303 -8.44 -6.55 27.35
CA PRO A 303 -9.87 -6.71 27.21
C PRO A 303 -10.49 -5.41 26.71
N PRO A 304 -11.45 -5.44 25.77
CA PRO A 304 -12.10 -4.25 25.31
C PRO A 304 -12.85 -3.59 26.46
N PRO A 305 -12.67 -2.28 26.70
CA PRO A 305 -13.47 -1.59 27.72
C PRO A 305 -14.94 -1.60 27.29
N SER A 306 -15.80 -2.00 28.21
CA SER A 306 -17.27 -1.89 28.04
C SER A 306 -17.75 -0.73 28.90
N ARG A 307 -18.34 0.29 28.29
CA ARG A 307 -19.07 1.35 28.98
C ARG A 307 -20.56 1.17 28.79
N ALA A 308 -21.33 1.45 29.86
CA ALA A 308 -22.78 1.53 29.76
C ALA A 308 -23.16 2.58 28.70
N ALA A 309 -24.09 2.20 27.81
CA ALA A 309 -24.54 3.11 26.76
C ALA A 309 -25.40 4.22 27.39
N ASP A 310 -25.11 5.48 27.03
CA ASP A 310 -26.11 6.52 27.14
C ASP A 310 -27.16 6.27 26.04
N THR A 311 -28.36 5.84 26.45
CA THR A 311 -29.48 5.51 25.54
C THR A 311 -30.43 6.68 25.32
N SER A 312 -30.19 7.82 25.97
CA SER A 312 -31.11 8.96 26.00
C SER A 312 -30.84 10.03 24.93
N SER A 313 -29.65 10.00 24.32
CA SER A 313 -29.26 11.02 23.34
C SER A 313 -29.79 10.74 21.93
N ALA A 314 -29.96 11.77 21.11
CA ALA A 314 -30.33 11.64 19.70
C ALA A 314 -29.40 10.73 18.90
N VAL A 315 -28.11 10.81 19.17
CA VAL A 315 -27.10 9.96 18.50
C VAL A 315 -27.24 8.49 18.93
N ALA A 316 -27.63 8.21 20.17
CA ALA A 316 -27.90 6.85 20.64
C ALA A 316 -29.11 6.23 19.90
N THR A 317 -30.10 7.04 19.56
CA THR A 317 -31.25 6.62 18.74
C THR A 317 -30.79 6.28 17.31
N ILE A 318 -29.93 7.12 16.69
CA ILE A 318 -29.38 6.83 15.37
C ILE A 318 -28.58 5.52 15.42
N TYR A 319 -27.73 5.34 16.44
CA TYR A 319 -26.96 4.10 16.60
C TYR A 319 -27.88 2.86 16.73
N ALA A 320 -28.86 2.91 17.61
CA ALA A 320 -29.77 1.79 17.84
C ALA A 320 -30.56 1.39 16.58
N GLY A 321 -31.02 2.38 15.81
CA GLY A 321 -31.80 2.15 14.59
C GLY A 321 -31.01 1.74 13.36
N ALA A 322 -29.76 2.22 13.22
CA ALA A 322 -28.98 2.04 12.00
C ALA A 322 -27.78 1.07 12.16
N CYS A 323 -27.21 0.96 13.34
CA CYS A 323 -25.95 0.25 13.58
C CYS A 323 -26.10 -0.96 14.51
N GLY A 324 -26.88 -0.81 15.59
CA GLY A 324 -27.01 -1.80 16.67
C GLY A 324 -27.49 -3.18 16.20
N VAL A 325 -28.36 -3.20 15.17
CA VAL A 325 -28.87 -4.46 14.60
C VAL A 325 -27.74 -5.39 14.14
N CYS A 326 -26.64 -4.83 13.58
CA CYS A 326 -25.49 -5.61 13.11
C CYS A 326 -24.36 -5.66 14.13
N HIS A 327 -24.17 -4.62 14.97
CA HIS A 327 -22.98 -4.45 15.79
C HIS A 327 -23.15 -4.80 17.27
N ASP A 328 -24.38 -4.93 17.79
CA ASP A 328 -24.65 -5.29 19.20
C ASP A 328 -24.83 -6.81 19.43
N GLY A 329 -24.71 -7.63 18.39
CA GLY A 329 -24.82 -9.09 18.49
C GLY A 329 -23.51 -9.80 18.90
N PRO A 330 -23.59 -11.09 19.24
CA PRO A 330 -22.41 -11.88 19.56
C PRO A 330 -21.48 -12.04 18.36
N ALA A 331 -20.17 -11.98 18.62
CA ALA A 331 -19.16 -12.15 17.57
C ALA A 331 -19.31 -13.49 16.84
N GLY A 332 -19.29 -13.46 15.50
CA GLY A 332 -19.27 -14.67 14.68
C GLY A 332 -20.64 -15.19 14.19
N ALA A 333 -21.73 -14.51 14.47
CA ALA A 333 -23.00 -14.84 13.81
C ALA A 333 -22.92 -14.46 12.30
N ALA A 334 -23.31 -15.36 11.42
CA ALA A 334 -23.13 -15.26 9.96
C ALA A 334 -23.82 -14.03 9.30
N SER A 335 -24.72 -13.36 10.01
CA SER A 335 -25.45 -12.18 9.54
C SER A 335 -25.08 -10.87 10.26
N GLN A 336 -24.08 -10.92 11.15
CA GLN A 336 -23.76 -9.79 12.02
C GLN A 336 -22.38 -9.23 11.71
N GLY A 337 -22.24 -7.90 11.86
CA GLY A 337 -20.99 -7.19 11.71
C GLY A 337 -20.01 -7.50 12.84
N LEU A 338 -18.80 -6.96 12.73
CA LEU A 338 -17.81 -7.00 13.81
C LEU A 338 -18.38 -6.30 15.06
N PRO A 339 -18.32 -6.91 16.26
CA PRO A 339 -18.54 -6.17 17.50
C PRO A 339 -17.59 -4.96 17.57
N LEU A 340 -18.17 -3.75 17.71
CA LEU A 340 -17.36 -2.51 17.61
C LEU A 340 -16.30 -2.41 18.69
N SER A 341 -16.41 -3.13 19.79
CA SER A 341 -15.36 -3.27 20.80
C SER A 341 -14.07 -3.91 20.27
N LEU A 342 -14.16 -4.65 19.15
CA LEU A 342 -13.03 -5.27 18.46
C LEU A 342 -12.46 -4.40 17.30
N SER A 343 -13.09 -3.26 17.00
CA SER A 343 -12.63 -2.37 15.93
C SER A 343 -11.32 -1.67 16.27
N SER A 344 -10.29 -1.85 15.45
CA SER A 344 -9.03 -1.12 15.55
C SER A 344 -9.22 0.37 15.21
N SER A 345 -10.06 0.71 14.23
CA SER A 345 -10.29 2.09 13.80
C SER A 345 -10.85 3.00 14.89
N LEU A 346 -11.56 2.43 15.89
CA LEU A 346 -12.02 3.20 17.05
C LEU A 346 -10.92 3.49 18.08
N ARG A 347 -9.75 2.85 17.95
CA ARG A 347 -8.59 3.00 18.84
C ARG A 347 -7.45 3.79 18.23
N GLU A 348 -7.54 4.10 16.96
CA GLU A 348 -6.56 4.93 16.25
C GLU A 348 -6.55 6.37 16.77
N GLY A 349 -5.42 7.05 16.60
CA GLY A 349 -5.25 8.44 17.03
C GLY A 349 -6.09 9.43 16.21
N ARG A 350 -6.50 9.06 14.99
CA ARG A 350 -7.31 9.88 14.07
C ARG A 350 -8.64 9.19 13.74
N PRO A 351 -9.70 9.95 13.45
CA PRO A 351 -11.03 9.39 13.15
C PRO A 351 -11.15 8.84 11.72
N ARG A 352 -10.15 9.05 10.87
CA ARG A 352 -10.21 8.91 9.42
C ARG A 352 -10.76 7.57 8.97
N ASN A 353 -10.24 6.46 9.48
CA ASN A 353 -10.73 5.11 9.13
C ASN A 353 -12.18 4.89 9.58
N ALA A 354 -12.52 5.30 10.79
CA ALA A 354 -13.90 5.19 11.27
C ALA A 354 -14.88 6.02 10.42
N LEU A 355 -14.50 7.25 10.06
CA LEU A 355 -15.31 8.12 9.19
C LEU A 355 -15.45 7.53 7.79
N ASN A 356 -14.35 7.09 7.17
CA ASN A 356 -14.38 6.47 5.84
C ASN A 356 -15.30 5.23 5.81
N VAL A 357 -15.22 4.36 6.84
CA VAL A 357 -16.04 3.17 6.94
C VAL A 357 -17.52 3.53 7.12
N ILE A 358 -17.86 4.53 7.94
CA ILE A 358 -19.24 4.99 8.10
C ILE A 358 -19.76 5.61 6.79
N MET A 359 -18.97 6.45 6.14
CA MET A 359 -19.40 7.17 4.94
C MET A 359 -19.55 6.25 3.74
N HIS A 360 -18.53 5.43 3.48
CA HIS A 360 -18.44 4.64 2.24
C HIS A 360 -18.88 3.18 2.39
N GLY A 361 -19.07 2.72 3.64
CA GLY A 361 -19.41 1.33 3.93
C GLY A 361 -18.28 0.35 3.61
N ILE A 362 -18.63 -0.92 3.65
CA ILE A 362 -17.76 -2.04 3.23
C ILE A 362 -18.54 -2.89 2.27
N ALA A 363 -18.15 -2.88 1.00
CA ALA A 363 -18.81 -3.67 -0.03
C ALA A 363 -18.47 -5.17 0.13
N ARG A 364 -19.46 -6.02 -0.17
CA ARG A 364 -19.24 -7.45 -0.31
C ARG A 364 -18.55 -7.73 -1.65
N ARG A 365 -17.60 -8.65 -1.67
CA ARG A 365 -17.04 -9.10 -2.94
C ARG A 365 -18.10 -9.80 -3.78
N PRO A 366 -18.13 -9.62 -5.11
CA PRO A 366 -19.04 -10.35 -5.98
C PRO A 366 -18.89 -11.86 -5.81
N GLY A 367 -20.00 -12.57 -5.55
CA GLY A 367 -20.02 -14.02 -5.40
C GLY A 367 -19.63 -14.57 -4.02
N GLU A 368 -19.20 -13.73 -3.08
CA GLU A 368 -18.85 -14.15 -1.72
C GLU A 368 -19.98 -13.91 -0.70
N SER A 369 -20.13 -14.85 0.23
CA SER A 369 -20.89 -14.65 1.46
C SER A 369 -19.97 -14.02 2.50
N GLY A 370 -20.13 -12.75 2.83
CA GLY A 370 -19.32 -12.06 3.81
C GLY A 370 -20.06 -10.89 4.43
N PRO A 371 -19.47 -10.23 5.41
CA PRO A 371 -20.08 -9.06 6.02
C PRO A 371 -20.21 -7.94 4.99
N PHE A 372 -21.30 -7.20 5.11
CA PHE A 372 -21.62 -6.03 4.32
C PHE A 372 -21.95 -4.90 5.28
N MET A 373 -21.38 -3.72 5.06
CA MET A 373 -21.79 -2.51 5.75
C MET A 373 -22.28 -1.48 4.73
N PRO A 374 -23.50 -0.97 4.84
CA PRO A 374 -24.00 0.04 3.95
C PRO A 374 -23.24 1.36 4.11
N ALA A 375 -23.15 2.14 3.04
CA ALA A 375 -22.65 3.51 3.09
C ALA A 375 -23.74 4.43 3.71
N PHE A 376 -23.35 5.30 4.62
CA PHE A 376 -24.23 6.28 5.24
C PHE A 376 -24.03 7.70 4.67
N ASP A 377 -23.17 7.86 3.69
CA ASP A 377 -23.03 9.10 2.95
C ASP A 377 -24.32 9.44 2.21
N GLY A 378 -24.82 10.66 2.40
CA GLY A 378 -26.13 11.07 1.88
C GLY A 378 -27.35 10.61 2.70
N MET A 379 -27.18 9.69 3.67
CA MET A 379 -28.25 9.30 4.61
C MET A 379 -28.15 10.05 5.94
N LEU A 380 -26.96 10.39 6.38
CA LEU A 380 -26.66 11.17 7.58
C LEU A 380 -25.93 12.45 7.18
N THR A 381 -26.18 13.52 7.94
CA THR A 381 -25.41 14.75 7.80
C THR A 381 -24.00 14.57 8.36
N ASP A 382 -23.04 15.42 7.97
CA ASP A 382 -21.67 15.39 8.49
C ASP A 382 -21.64 15.54 10.02
N ALA A 383 -22.51 16.38 10.59
CA ALA A 383 -22.63 16.51 12.04
C ALA A 383 -23.10 15.22 12.70
N GLN A 384 -24.10 14.55 12.13
CA GLN A 384 -24.60 13.26 12.64
C GLN A 384 -23.52 12.15 12.54
N ILE A 385 -22.76 12.13 11.45
CA ILE A 385 -21.64 11.17 11.28
C ILE A 385 -20.54 11.45 12.33
N ALA A 386 -20.19 12.72 12.56
CA ALA A 386 -19.22 13.11 13.56
C ALA A 386 -19.64 12.74 14.98
N ASP A 387 -20.90 13.05 15.35
CA ASP A 387 -21.46 12.68 16.64
C ASP A 387 -21.53 11.16 16.82
N LEU A 388 -21.91 10.42 15.77
CA LEU A 388 -21.95 8.97 15.77
C LEU A 388 -20.55 8.38 15.97
N ALA A 389 -19.54 8.86 15.27
CA ALA A 389 -18.17 8.44 15.43
C ALA A 389 -17.64 8.69 16.85
N ALA A 390 -17.94 9.85 17.42
CA ALA A 390 -17.62 10.18 18.82
C ALA A 390 -18.32 9.25 19.81
N TYR A 391 -19.61 9.00 19.62
CA TYR A 391 -20.43 8.13 20.45
C TYR A 391 -19.91 6.68 20.46
N ILE A 392 -19.68 6.09 19.27
CA ILE A 392 -19.21 4.70 19.17
C ILE A 392 -17.80 4.54 19.75
N ARG A 393 -16.91 5.52 19.53
CA ARG A 393 -15.57 5.50 20.15
C ARG A 393 -15.65 5.50 21.67
N ASN A 394 -16.46 6.37 22.26
CA ASN A 394 -16.62 6.44 23.71
C ASN A 394 -17.21 5.14 24.26
N ARG A 395 -18.28 4.63 23.64
CA ARG A 395 -18.98 3.42 24.09
C ARG A 395 -18.13 2.16 23.96
N PHE A 396 -17.43 1.96 22.84
CA PHE A 396 -16.80 0.69 22.50
C PHE A 396 -15.27 0.67 22.67
N ALA A 397 -14.60 1.81 22.58
CA ALA A 397 -13.18 1.91 22.85
C ALA A 397 -12.85 2.54 24.20
N GLY A 398 -13.83 3.10 24.92
CA GLY A 398 -13.62 3.78 26.20
C GLY A 398 -12.77 5.06 26.11
N ALA A 399 -12.61 5.58 24.90
CA ALA A 399 -11.77 6.74 24.60
C ALA A 399 -12.61 8.02 24.40
N PRO A 400 -12.07 9.23 24.66
CA PRO A 400 -12.76 10.48 24.38
C PRO A 400 -12.92 10.65 22.85
N ALA A 401 -13.85 11.53 22.46
CA ALA A 401 -13.98 11.94 21.05
C ALA A 401 -12.64 12.47 20.50
N TRP A 402 -12.41 12.25 19.21
CA TRP A 402 -11.27 12.88 18.53
C TRP A 402 -11.45 14.41 18.46
N SER A 403 -10.39 15.15 18.66
CA SER A 403 -10.43 16.62 18.64
C SER A 403 -10.57 17.22 17.23
N ASN A 404 -10.25 16.43 16.19
CA ASN A 404 -10.12 16.89 14.80
C ASN A 404 -11.15 16.25 13.84
N ILE A 405 -12.28 15.73 14.36
CA ILE A 405 -13.30 15.05 13.52
C ILE A 405 -13.75 15.92 12.35
N GLY A 406 -14.03 17.21 12.58
CA GLY A 406 -14.51 18.13 11.55
C GLY A 406 -13.49 18.36 10.44
N ASP A 407 -12.21 18.48 10.79
CA ASP A 407 -11.13 18.68 9.82
C ASP A 407 -10.94 17.43 8.95
N ASP A 408 -10.88 16.24 9.56
CA ASP A 408 -10.77 15.00 8.83
C ASP A 408 -11.99 14.73 7.95
N MET A 409 -13.20 15.06 8.41
CA MET A 409 -14.42 14.99 7.59
C MET A 409 -14.31 15.89 6.35
N SER A 410 -13.86 17.13 6.54
CA SER A 410 -13.63 18.07 5.42
C SER A 410 -12.59 17.55 4.43
N LYS A 411 -11.51 16.92 4.91
CA LYS A 411 -10.48 16.32 4.06
C LYS A 411 -11.03 15.14 3.26
N ILE A 412 -11.79 14.24 3.90
CA ILE A 412 -12.44 13.10 3.22
C ILE A 412 -13.35 13.59 2.11
N ARG A 413 -14.20 14.60 2.39
CA ARG A 413 -15.11 15.21 1.39
C ARG A 413 -14.40 15.81 0.18
N LYS A 414 -13.18 16.33 0.38
CA LYS A 414 -12.34 16.90 -0.69
C LYS A 414 -11.48 15.86 -1.41
N GLY A 415 -11.49 14.60 -0.97
CA GLY A 415 -10.60 13.57 -1.48
C GLY A 415 -9.12 13.83 -1.16
N ASP A 416 -8.84 14.52 -0.03
CA ASP A 416 -7.48 14.84 0.39
C ASP A 416 -6.79 13.57 0.93
N PRO A 417 -5.69 13.14 0.33
CA PRO A 417 -4.98 11.92 0.71
C PRO A 417 -4.12 12.07 1.98
N SER A 418 -3.98 13.31 2.54
CA SER A 418 -3.06 13.62 3.65
C SER A 418 -3.71 13.56 5.04
#